data_dacff7477d2af88c90996917b3b00f74
#
_entry.id   dacff7477d2af88c90996917b3b00f74
#
_cell.length_a   1.000
_cell.length_b   1.000
_cell.length_c   1.000
_cell.angle_alpha   90.00
_cell.angle_beta   90.00
_cell.angle_gamma   90.00
#
_symmetry.space_group_name_H-M   'P 1'
#
loop_
_entity.id
_entity.type
_entity.pdbx_description
1 polymer ?
#
loop_
_entity_poly.entity_id
_entity_poly.type
_entity_poly.pdbx_seq_one_letter_code
_entity_poly.pdbx_strand_id
1 'polypeptide(L)'
;MTAPLLEVRDMWKYFGHVVALQGVSARVDAGEVTCILGDNGAGKSTLIKILSGVFSPDRGQYLINGEEVHFASPREALQAGIATVYQDLALVPMMSIWRNFFCGSEPQRGWGPFRSFHVALARRTARAEMGKMGIDLRDVDQPVGEMSGGERQSVAITRAIYFGARVLILDEPTSALGVRQAGVVLRYIVQARDRGLAVILITHNPHHAYPVGDRFVLLNRGQQKGDFRKGEINLPDLTRQMAGGEELAELSHELEGAFSRAAPGDTRAGR
;
A
#
# COMPACT_ATOMS: atom_id res chain seq x y z
N MET A 1 23.11 12.35 9.50
CA MET A 1 21.91 11.82 8.82
C MET A 1 20.97 11.34 9.91
N THR A 2 19.74 11.79 9.95
CA THR A 2 18.71 11.30 10.88
C THR A 2 18.40 9.85 10.56
N ALA A 3 18.14 9.01 11.59
CA ALA A 3 17.71 7.64 11.38
C ALA A 3 16.37 7.62 10.61
N PRO A 4 16.15 6.62 9.73
CA PRO A 4 14.87 6.46 9.05
C PRO A 4 13.76 6.20 10.07
N LEU A 5 12.53 6.62 9.73
CA LEU A 5 11.40 6.40 10.61
C LEU A 5 11.10 4.89 10.75
N LEU A 6 11.17 4.17 9.63
CA LEU A 6 11.02 2.72 9.57
C LEU A 6 12.12 2.14 8.68
N GLU A 7 12.72 1.04 9.10
CA GLU A 7 13.71 0.32 8.32
C GLU A 7 13.57 -1.19 8.55
N VAL A 8 13.68 -1.95 7.49
CA VAL A 8 13.86 -3.41 7.55
C VAL A 8 15.20 -3.76 6.92
N ARG A 9 15.95 -4.67 7.55
CA ARG A 9 17.28 -5.12 7.11
C ARG A 9 17.31 -6.62 6.97
N ASP A 10 17.72 -7.09 5.82
CA ASP A 10 17.94 -8.52 5.52
C ASP A 10 16.75 -9.40 5.95
N MET A 11 15.53 -9.00 5.55
CA MET A 11 14.30 -9.62 6.00
C MET A 11 14.05 -10.94 5.26
N TRP A 12 13.88 -12.03 6.01
CA TRP A 12 13.54 -13.36 5.49
C TRP A 12 12.22 -13.85 6.06
N LYS A 13 11.45 -14.54 5.21
CA LYS A 13 10.21 -15.21 5.62
C LYS A 13 10.02 -16.52 4.89
N TYR A 14 9.73 -17.57 5.65
CA TYR A 14 9.48 -18.92 5.14
C TYR A 14 8.05 -19.36 5.47
N PHE A 15 7.43 -20.08 4.55
CA PHE A 15 6.19 -20.83 4.78
C PHE A 15 6.41 -22.28 4.36
N GLY A 16 6.76 -23.13 5.32
CA GLY A 16 7.22 -24.49 5.03
C GLY A 16 8.47 -24.47 4.14
N HIS A 17 8.37 -25.01 2.95
CA HIS A 17 9.46 -25.02 1.97
C HIS A 17 9.49 -23.79 1.04
N VAL A 18 8.49 -22.91 1.14
CA VAL A 18 8.41 -21.73 0.29
C VAL A 18 9.15 -20.57 0.95
N VAL A 19 10.12 -20.01 0.24
CA VAL A 19 10.82 -18.77 0.64
C VAL A 19 10.02 -17.59 0.10
N ALA A 20 9.27 -16.92 0.96
CA ALA A 20 8.40 -15.81 0.57
C ALA A 20 9.15 -14.46 0.54
N LEU A 21 10.16 -14.29 1.40
CA LEU A 21 11.10 -13.16 1.37
C LEU A 21 12.51 -13.68 1.59
N GLN A 22 13.46 -13.11 0.83
CA GLN A 22 14.87 -13.52 0.82
C GLN A 22 15.76 -12.27 0.85
N GLY A 23 16.15 -11.85 2.08
CA GLY A 23 17.10 -10.76 2.26
C GLY A 23 16.59 -9.38 1.85
N VAL A 24 15.29 -9.13 2.01
CA VAL A 24 14.68 -7.85 1.62
C VAL A 24 15.03 -6.76 2.63
N SER A 25 15.52 -5.63 2.13
CA SER A 25 15.80 -4.44 2.93
C SER A 25 15.04 -3.25 2.35
N ALA A 26 14.45 -2.44 3.21
CA ALA A 26 13.74 -1.24 2.79
C ALA A 26 13.85 -0.16 3.87
N ARG A 27 13.90 1.08 3.43
CA ARG A 27 13.98 2.25 4.29
C ARG A 27 12.85 3.21 3.95
N VAL A 28 12.21 3.77 4.98
CA VAL A 28 11.11 4.71 4.85
C VAL A 28 11.37 5.92 5.73
N ASP A 29 11.49 7.08 5.13
CA ASP A 29 11.75 8.33 5.82
C ASP A 29 10.43 9.09 6.07
N ALA A 30 10.37 9.92 7.12
CA ALA A 30 9.23 10.78 7.39
C ALA A 30 9.07 11.83 6.27
N GLY A 31 7.84 12.07 5.80
CA GLY A 31 7.58 12.98 4.70
C GLY A 31 8.04 12.46 3.33
N GLU A 32 8.17 11.13 3.18
CA GLU A 32 8.56 10.45 1.94
C GLU A 32 7.52 9.39 1.57
N VAL A 33 7.30 9.20 0.27
CA VAL A 33 6.53 8.08 -0.28
C VAL A 33 7.51 7.03 -0.81
N THR A 34 7.65 5.93 -0.08
CA THR A 34 8.40 4.76 -0.55
C THR A 34 7.44 3.78 -1.24
N CYS A 35 7.65 3.58 -2.54
CA CYS A 35 6.87 2.65 -3.34
C CYS A 35 7.50 1.26 -3.33
N ILE A 36 6.76 0.23 -2.92
CA ILE A 36 7.16 -1.17 -3.02
C ILE A 36 6.46 -1.77 -4.23
N LEU A 37 7.23 -2.08 -5.26
CA LEU A 37 6.75 -2.48 -6.57
C LEU A 37 7.12 -3.92 -6.87
N GLY A 38 6.33 -4.58 -7.69
CA GLY A 38 6.57 -5.94 -8.17
C GLY A 38 5.28 -6.62 -8.60
N ASP A 39 5.39 -7.70 -9.35
CA ASP A 39 4.27 -8.49 -9.82
C ASP A 39 3.57 -9.28 -8.72
N ASN A 40 2.49 -9.96 -9.07
CA ASN A 40 1.81 -10.88 -8.17
C ASN A 40 2.77 -12.03 -7.79
N GLY A 41 2.81 -12.36 -6.50
CA GLY A 41 3.76 -13.35 -5.98
C GLY A 41 5.17 -12.81 -5.69
N ALA A 42 5.46 -11.52 -5.92
CA ALA A 42 6.77 -10.91 -5.66
C ALA A 42 7.16 -10.84 -4.17
N GLY A 43 6.25 -11.15 -3.23
CA GLY A 43 6.50 -11.07 -1.78
C GLY A 43 5.94 -9.83 -1.11
N LYS A 44 5.31 -8.89 -1.86
CA LYS A 44 4.77 -7.62 -1.34
C LYS A 44 3.81 -7.82 -0.16
N SER A 45 2.81 -8.69 -0.31
CA SER A 45 1.82 -8.96 0.74
C SER A 45 2.44 -9.62 1.99
N THR A 46 3.52 -10.40 1.84
CA THR A 46 4.25 -10.96 2.97
C THR A 46 4.99 -9.85 3.72
N LEU A 47 5.65 -8.95 3.00
CA LEU A 47 6.34 -7.81 3.59
C LEU A 47 5.35 -6.90 4.35
N ILE A 48 4.19 -6.57 3.75
CA ILE A 48 3.14 -5.81 4.44
C ILE A 48 2.72 -6.47 5.75
N LYS A 49 2.47 -7.78 5.72
CA LYS A 49 2.03 -8.53 6.90
C LYS A 49 3.09 -8.55 8.00
N ILE A 50 4.36 -8.48 7.66
CA ILE A 50 5.43 -8.30 8.64
C ILE A 50 5.40 -6.86 9.18
N LEU A 51 5.37 -5.86 8.30
CA LEU A 51 5.36 -4.46 8.71
C LEU A 51 4.15 -4.10 9.58
N SER A 52 3.00 -4.72 9.31
CA SER A 52 1.76 -4.53 10.07
C SER A 52 1.64 -5.41 11.33
N GLY A 53 2.66 -6.23 11.66
CA GLY A 53 2.66 -7.09 12.84
C GLY A 53 1.74 -8.32 12.74
N VAL A 54 1.29 -8.70 11.55
CA VAL A 54 0.52 -9.95 11.32
C VAL A 54 1.43 -11.17 11.33
N PHE A 55 2.65 -11.02 10.78
CA PHE A 55 3.68 -12.06 10.80
C PHE A 55 4.96 -11.53 11.44
N SER A 56 5.66 -12.41 12.17
CA SER A 56 7.04 -12.15 12.55
C SER A 56 7.97 -12.60 11.43
N PRO A 57 9.07 -11.89 11.17
CA PRO A 57 10.11 -12.37 10.26
C PRO A 57 10.81 -13.57 10.86
N ASP A 58 11.40 -14.43 10.01
CA ASP A 58 12.18 -15.56 10.47
C ASP A 58 13.67 -15.18 10.67
N ARG A 59 14.15 -14.15 9.92
CA ARG A 59 15.46 -13.51 10.07
C ARG A 59 15.38 -12.05 9.66
N GLY A 60 16.40 -11.28 10.02
CA GLY A 60 16.51 -9.85 9.72
C GLY A 60 16.08 -8.99 10.89
N GLN A 61 16.13 -7.69 10.68
CA GLN A 61 15.81 -6.71 11.71
C GLN A 61 14.70 -5.77 11.24
N TYR A 62 13.80 -5.43 12.14
CA TYR A 62 12.78 -4.42 11.94
C TYR A 62 13.04 -3.29 12.93
N LEU A 63 13.31 -2.08 12.42
CA LEU A 63 13.69 -0.93 13.23
C LEU A 63 12.70 0.23 13.03
N ILE A 64 12.40 0.91 14.15
CA ILE A 64 11.65 2.18 14.17
C ILE A 64 12.52 3.23 14.84
N ASN A 65 12.80 4.34 14.16
CA ASN A 65 13.74 5.38 14.61
C ASN A 65 15.13 4.83 14.99
N GLY A 66 15.56 3.74 14.34
CA GLY A 66 16.84 3.08 14.62
C GLY A 66 16.83 2.08 15.78
N GLU A 67 15.73 1.92 16.50
CA GLU A 67 15.55 0.93 17.55
C GLU A 67 14.86 -0.32 16.99
N GLU A 68 15.40 -1.50 17.31
CA GLU A 68 14.83 -2.77 16.88
C GLU A 68 13.53 -3.05 17.62
N VAL A 69 12.50 -3.43 16.85
CA VAL A 69 11.17 -3.72 17.37
C VAL A 69 10.68 -5.08 16.92
N HIS A 70 9.87 -5.71 17.78
CA HIS A 70 9.18 -6.95 17.47
C HIS A 70 7.70 -6.78 17.83
N PHE A 71 6.82 -6.94 16.84
CA PHE A 71 5.38 -6.88 17.06
C PHE A 71 4.82 -8.31 17.20
N ALA A 72 4.13 -8.57 18.31
CA ALA A 72 3.40 -9.82 18.52
C ALA A 72 1.98 -9.75 17.91
N SER A 73 1.50 -8.57 17.52
CA SER A 73 0.17 -8.37 16.97
C SER A 73 0.06 -7.09 16.13
N PRO A 74 -0.93 -7.02 15.21
CA PRO A 74 -1.24 -5.80 14.47
C PRO A 74 -1.63 -4.61 15.38
N ARG A 75 -2.17 -4.91 16.56
CA ARG A 75 -2.51 -3.88 17.54
C ARG A 75 -1.29 -3.16 18.06
N GLU A 76 -0.20 -3.88 18.29
CA GLU A 76 1.08 -3.28 18.73
C GLU A 76 1.69 -2.41 17.64
N ALA A 77 1.69 -2.87 16.38
CA ALA A 77 2.13 -2.07 15.25
C ALA A 77 1.31 -0.77 15.13
N LEU A 78 -0.03 -0.86 15.26
CA LEU A 78 -0.90 0.30 15.24
C LEU A 78 -0.61 1.26 16.41
N GLN A 79 -0.36 0.76 17.62
CA GLN A 79 0.03 1.56 18.79
C GLN A 79 1.39 2.25 18.60
N ALA A 80 2.30 1.65 17.85
CA ALA A 80 3.57 2.26 17.44
C ALA A 80 3.40 3.29 16.30
N GLY A 81 2.16 3.52 15.82
CA GLY A 81 1.84 4.48 14.78
C GLY A 81 1.96 3.93 13.36
N ILE A 82 1.96 2.61 13.17
CA ILE A 82 1.96 1.97 11.84
C ILE A 82 0.52 1.57 11.52
N ALA A 83 -0.10 2.28 10.60
CA ALA A 83 -1.46 1.99 10.15
C ALA A 83 -1.44 1.43 8.73
N THR A 84 -2.17 0.33 8.52
CA THR A 84 -2.27 -0.33 7.22
C THR A 84 -3.70 -0.20 6.69
N VAL A 85 -3.81 0.29 5.48
CA VAL A 85 -5.02 0.27 4.67
C VAL A 85 -4.85 -0.81 3.62
N TYR A 86 -5.53 -1.92 3.81
CA TYR A 86 -5.49 -3.06 2.90
C TYR A 86 -6.37 -2.81 1.67
N GLN A 87 -6.15 -3.59 0.62
CA GLN A 87 -6.96 -3.57 -0.60
C GLN A 87 -8.46 -3.77 -0.28
N ASP A 88 -8.78 -4.69 0.63
CA ASP A 88 -10.09 -4.75 1.27
C ASP A 88 -10.12 -3.77 2.45
N LEU A 89 -10.86 -2.68 2.29
CA LEU A 89 -10.85 -1.53 3.21
C LEU A 89 -11.40 -1.82 4.61
N ALA A 90 -11.92 -3.01 4.86
CA ALA A 90 -12.59 -3.38 6.10
C ALA A 90 -13.66 -2.35 6.53
N LEU A 91 -14.36 -1.76 5.57
CA LEU A 91 -15.50 -0.89 5.79
C LEU A 91 -16.79 -1.68 5.71
N VAL A 92 -17.74 -1.40 6.60
CA VAL A 92 -19.06 -2.03 6.63
C VAL A 92 -20.00 -1.23 5.71
N PRO A 93 -20.41 -1.77 4.53
CA PRO A 93 -21.11 -0.98 3.51
C PRO A 93 -22.41 -0.34 3.98
N MET A 94 -23.17 -1.03 4.84
CA MET A 94 -24.46 -0.57 5.37
C MET A 94 -24.36 0.39 6.53
N MET A 95 -23.15 0.60 7.07
CA MET A 95 -22.92 1.56 8.16
C MET A 95 -22.60 2.95 7.61
N SER A 96 -23.03 3.97 8.35
CA SER A 96 -22.73 5.36 8.02
C SER A 96 -21.23 5.65 8.02
N ILE A 97 -20.83 6.71 7.30
CA ILE A 97 -19.42 7.14 7.19
C ILE A 97 -18.82 7.37 8.57
N TRP A 98 -19.50 8.13 9.45
CA TRP A 98 -18.98 8.42 10.79
C TRP A 98 -18.85 7.17 11.69
N ARG A 99 -19.74 6.18 11.53
CA ARG A 99 -19.62 4.91 12.26
C ARG A 99 -18.42 4.09 11.76
N ASN A 100 -18.22 3.99 10.45
CA ASN A 100 -17.03 3.36 9.90
C ASN A 100 -15.75 4.08 10.35
N PHE A 101 -15.79 5.42 10.39
CA PHE A 101 -14.64 6.23 10.81
C PHE A 101 -14.19 5.90 12.24
N PHE A 102 -15.13 5.74 13.16
CA PHE A 102 -14.86 5.47 14.57
C PHE A 102 -14.98 4.01 14.99
N CYS A 103 -15.22 3.08 14.07
CA CYS A 103 -15.37 1.67 14.39
C CYS A 103 -14.16 1.12 15.18
N GLY A 104 -14.39 0.64 16.41
CA GLY A 104 -13.36 0.18 17.34
C GLY A 104 -12.62 1.26 18.12
N SER A 105 -12.99 2.55 17.94
CA SER A 105 -12.41 3.68 18.66
C SER A 105 -13.47 4.76 18.92
N GLU A 106 -14.65 4.32 19.35
CA GLU A 106 -15.83 5.17 19.50
C GLU A 106 -15.64 6.22 20.60
N PRO A 107 -15.86 7.53 20.31
CA PRO A 107 -15.82 8.56 21.32
C PRO A 107 -16.94 8.35 22.33
N GLN A 108 -16.59 8.32 23.59
CA GLN A 108 -17.53 8.04 24.69
C GLN A 108 -17.90 9.33 25.44
N ARG A 109 -19.13 9.36 25.93
CA ARG A 109 -19.64 10.38 26.87
C ARG A 109 -20.14 9.67 28.11
N GLY A 110 -19.93 10.30 29.27
CA GLY A 110 -20.36 9.75 30.57
C GLY A 110 -19.24 9.01 31.30
N TRP A 111 -19.59 8.44 32.46
CA TRP A 111 -18.63 7.82 33.37
C TRP A 111 -19.16 6.46 33.88
N GLY A 112 -18.27 5.51 34.07
CA GLY A 112 -18.61 4.19 34.60
C GLY A 112 -19.65 3.44 33.76
N PRO A 113 -20.71 2.87 34.38
CA PRO A 113 -21.76 2.14 33.69
C PRO A 113 -22.69 3.02 32.83
N PHE A 114 -22.62 4.34 32.97
CA PHE A 114 -23.39 5.33 32.19
C PHE A 114 -22.62 5.83 30.95
N ARG A 115 -21.59 5.12 30.50
CA ARG A 115 -20.90 5.42 29.27
C ARG A 115 -21.82 5.19 28.09
N SER A 116 -21.93 6.20 27.23
CA SER A 116 -22.65 6.14 25.97
C SER A 116 -21.80 6.68 24.82
N PHE A 117 -22.12 6.28 23.59
CA PHE A 117 -21.43 6.77 22.41
C PHE A 117 -21.75 8.25 22.18
N HIS A 118 -20.73 9.09 22.00
CA HIS A 118 -20.91 10.52 21.75
C HIS A 118 -21.15 10.81 20.26
N VAL A 119 -22.35 10.47 19.76
CA VAL A 119 -22.72 10.53 18.33
C VAL A 119 -22.49 11.92 17.73
N ALA A 120 -22.88 13.00 18.41
CA ALA A 120 -22.72 14.36 17.90
C ALA A 120 -21.24 14.73 17.68
N LEU A 121 -20.36 14.31 18.58
CA LEU A 121 -18.91 14.50 18.43
C LEU A 121 -18.39 13.69 17.25
N ALA A 122 -18.76 12.41 17.16
CA ALA A 122 -18.32 11.52 16.09
C ALA A 122 -18.68 12.07 14.70
N ARG A 123 -19.93 12.48 14.50
CA ARG A 123 -20.42 13.09 13.24
C ARG A 123 -19.64 14.36 12.88
N ARG A 124 -19.50 15.28 13.84
CA ARG A 124 -18.76 16.53 13.61
C ARG A 124 -17.31 16.28 13.28
N THR A 125 -16.64 15.39 14.01
CA THR A 125 -15.22 15.07 13.80
C THR A 125 -15.02 14.37 12.46
N ALA A 126 -15.81 13.34 12.14
CA ALA A 126 -15.68 12.66 10.85
C ALA A 126 -15.84 13.63 9.68
N ARG A 127 -16.84 14.51 9.70
CA ARG A 127 -17.04 15.55 8.69
C ARG A 127 -15.86 16.51 8.60
N ALA A 128 -15.34 16.98 9.74
CA ALA A 128 -14.21 17.91 9.77
C ALA A 128 -12.94 17.29 9.25
N GLU A 129 -12.62 16.05 9.63
CA GLU A 129 -11.39 15.36 9.18
C GLU A 129 -11.45 15.02 7.69
N MET A 130 -12.60 14.57 7.17
CA MET A 130 -12.80 14.37 5.75
C MET A 130 -12.67 15.69 4.96
N GLY A 131 -13.22 16.78 5.49
CA GLY A 131 -13.07 18.12 4.90
C GLY A 131 -11.61 18.59 4.83
N LYS A 132 -10.80 18.31 5.86
CA LYS A 132 -9.35 18.61 5.86
C LYS A 132 -8.60 17.88 4.74
N MET A 133 -9.08 16.72 4.32
CA MET A 133 -8.55 15.97 3.17
C MET A 133 -9.15 16.44 1.84
N GLY A 134 -9.96 17.49 1.83
CA GLY A 134 -10.60 18.01 0.62
C GLY A 134 -11.80 17.18 0.14
N ILE A 135 -12.39 16.39 1.05
CA ILE A 135 -13.56 15.55 0.75
C ILE A 135 -14.80 16.26 1.29
N ASP A 136 -15.61 16.78 0.39
CA ASP A 136 -16.90 17.38 0.74
C ASP A 136 -17.97 16.28 0.85
N LEU A 137 -18.31 15.93 2.08
CA LEU A 137 -19.36 14.97 2.37
C LEU A 137 -20.73 15.66 2.33
N ARG A 138 -21.59 15.22 1.43
CA ARG A 138 -23.00 15.68 1.41
C ARG A 138 -23.70 15.34 2.72
N ASP A 139 -23.61 14.09 3.12
CA ASP A 139 -24.16 13.60 4.39
C ASP A 139 -23.20 12.60 5.03
N VAL A 140 -22.79 12.87 6.29
CA VAL A 140 -21.93 12.00 7.07
C VAL A 140 -22.68 10.75 7.58
N ASP A 141 -24.02 10.80 7.58
CA ASP A 141 -24.90 9.70 7.98
C ASP A 141 -25.19 8.71 6.84
N GLN A 142 -24.87 9.05 5.59
CA GLN A 142 -25.07 8.12 4.47
C GLN A 142 -24.27 6.83 4.65
N PRO A 143 -24.76 5.66 4.18
CA PRO A 143 -24.02 4.42 4.14
C PRO A 143 -22.74 4.55 3.30
N VAL A 144 -21.63 3.99 3.81
CA VAL A 144 -20.35 4.07 3.08
C VAL A 144 -20.40 3.30 1.76
N GLY A 145 -21.30 2.33 1.63
CA GLY A 145 -21.52 1.57 0.40
C GLY A 145 -22.02 2.41 -0.78
N GLU A 146 -22.65 3.56 -0.53
CA GLU A 146 -23.11 4.50 -1.54
C GLU A 146 -21.99 5.41 -2.09
N MET A 147 -20.83 5.40 -1.45
CA MET A 147 -19.67 6.15 -1.89
C MET A 147 -18.96 5.47 -3.05
N SER A 148 -18.33 6.26 -3.91
CA SER A 148 -17.41 5.76 -4.93
C SER A 148 -16.21 5.03 -4.30
N GLY A 149 -15.54 4.16 -5.05
CA GLY A 149 -14.36 3.46 -4.57
C GLY A 149 -13.26 4.40 -4.04
N GLY A 150 -12.99 5.49 -4.73
CA GLY A 150 -12.01 6.50 -4.31
C GLY A 150 -12.41 7.23 -3.02
N GLU A 151 -13.71 7.52 -2.83
CA GLU A 151 -14.20 8.11 -1.58
C GLU A 151 -14.12 7.14 -0.42
N ARG A 152 -14.44 5.85 -0.63
CA ARG A 152 -14.25 4.81 0.40
C ARG A 152 -12.78 4.69 0.82
N GLN A 153 -11.86 4.69 -0.15
CA GLN A 153 -10.43 4.70 0.10
C GLN A 153 -10.01 5.90 0.97
N SER A 154 -10.56 7.08 0.67
CA SER A 154 -10.27 8.29 1.42
C SER A 154 -10.78 8.25 2.88
N VAL A 155 -11.92 7.61 3.14
CA VAL A 155 -12.39 7.37 4.51
C VAL A 155 -11.36 6.55 5.30
N ALA A 156 -10.85 5.45 4.72
CA ALA A 156 -9.87 4.59 5.38
C ALA A 156 -8.54 5.32 5.62
N ILE A 157 -8.04 6.08 4.65
CA ILE A 157 -6.82 6.88 4.76
C ILE A 157 -6.98 7.96 5.84
N THR A 158 -8.07 8.73 5.77
CA THR A 158 -8.33 9.82 6.74
C THR A 158 -8.46 9.28 8.16
N ARG A 159 -9.13 8.15 8.32
CA ARG A 159 -9.23 7.44 9.59
C ARG A 159 -7.85 7.08 10.15
N ALA A 160 -6.99 6.47 9.35
CA ALA A 160 -5.64 6.10 9.76
C ALA A 160 -4.84 7.33 10.25
N ILE A 161 -4.90 8.43 9.50
CA ILE A 161 -4.23 9.69 9.85
C ILE A 161 -4.79 10.26 11.17
N TYR A 162 -6.12 10.31 11.32
CA TYR A 162 -6.78 10.84 12.51
C TYR A 162 -6.39 10.09 13.79
N PHE A 163 -6.25 8.76 13.71
CA PHE A 163 -5.85 7.92 14.85
C PHE A 163 -4.34 7.86 15.08
N GLY A 164 -3.57 8.76 14.48
CA GLY A 164 -2.18 9.00 14.84
C GLY A 164 -1.17 8.14 14.07
N ALA A 165 -1.50 7.73 12.85
CA ALA A 165 -0.52 7.09 11.98
C ALA A 165 0.71 8.00 11.79
N ARG A 166 1.89 7.44 11.97
CA ARG A 166 3.19 8.01 11.61
C ARG A 166 3.71 7.38 10.32
N VAL A 167 3.44 6.10 10.15
CA VAL A 167 3.67 5.32 8.94
C VAL A 167 2.31 4.87 8.41
N LEU A 168 2.00 5.21 7.17
CA LEU A 168 0.78 4.82 6.47
C LEU A 168 1.13 3.82 5.38
N ILE A 169 0.73 2.57 5.54
CA ILE A 169 0.90 1.51 4.54
C ILE A 169 -0.39 1.41 3.73
N LEU A 170 -0.27 1.48 2.41
CA LEU A 170 -1.37 1.39 1.45
C LEU A 170 -1.15 0.23 0.51
N ASP A 171 -1.99 -0.80 0.62
CA ASP A 171 -1.91 -2.02 -0.18
C ASP A 171 -2.83 -1.93 -1.39
N GLU A 172 -2.25 -1.80 -2.58
CA GLU A 172 -2.95 -1.71 -3.87
C GLU A 172 -4.13 -0.70 -3.87
N PRO A 173 -3.96 0.53 -3.36
CA PRO A 173 -5.08 1.43 -3.09
C PRO A 173 -5.83 1.91 -4.34
N THR A 174 -5.30 1.65 -5.53
CA THR A 174 -5.83 2.11 -6.82
C THR A 174 -6.19 0.99 -7.78
N SER A 175 -6.01 -0.30 -7.39
CA SER A 175 -6.13 -1.44 -8.29
C SER A 175 -7.53 -1.66 -8.88
N ALA A 176 -8.59 -1.35 -8.12
CA ALA A 176 -9.99 -1.51 -8.54
C ALA A 176 -10.67 -0.18 -8.92
N LEU A 177 -9.89 0.87 -9.21
CA LEU A 177 -10.40 2.22 -9.44
C LEU A 177 -10.20 2.65 -10.89
N GLY A 178 -11.18 3.37 -11.43
CA GLY A 178 -11.01 4.09 -12.69
C GLY A 178 -10.01 5.24 -12.57
N VAL A 179 -9.46 5.71 -13.70
CA VAL A 179 -8.37 6.70 -13.77
C VAL A 179 -8.63 7.96 -12.91
N ARG A 180 -9.85 8.51 -12.96
CA ARG A 180 -10.21 9.69 -12.15
C ARG A 180 -10.18 9.40 -10.65
N GLN A 181 -10.71 8.26 -10.24
CA GLN A 181 -10.75 7.85 -8.82
C GLN A 181 -9.34 7.54 -8.31
N ALA A 182 -8.51 6.85 -9.08
CA ALA A 182 -7.11 6.61 -8.78
C ALA A 182 -6.36 7.94 -8.59
N GLY A 183 -6.55 8.92 -9.47
CA GLY A 183 -5.96 10.25 -9.33
C GLY A 183 -6.38 10.98 -8.04
N VAL A 184 -7.61 10.75 -7.55
CA VAL A 184 -8.05 11.28 -6.24
C VAL A 184 -7.26 10.64 -5.10
N VAL A 185 -7.14 9.31 -5.10
CA VAL A 185 -6.39 8.56 -4.07
C VAL A 185 -4.92 8.96 -4.06
N LEU A 186 -4.30 9.09 -5.23
CA LEU A 186 -2.90 9.54 -5.34
C LEU A 186 -2.68 10.93 -4.75
N ARG A 187 -3.63 11.86 -4.89
CA ARG A 187 -3.57 13.16 -4.22
C ARG A 187 -3.61 13.03 -2.69
N TYR A 188 -4.40 12.11 -2.13
CA TYR A 188 -4.41 11.89 -0.68
C TYR A 188 -3.10 11.30 -0.17
N ILE A 189 -2.43 10.47 -0.96
CA ILE A 189 -1.08 9.97 -0.66
C ILE A 189 -0.10 11.13 -0.54
N VAL A 190 -0.09 12.03 -1.53
CA VAL A 190 0.77 13.23 -1.51
C VAL A 190 0.43 14.12 -0.30
N GLN A 191 -0.86 14.35 -0.01
CA GLN A 191 -1.26 15.14 1.15
C GLN A 191 -0.82 14.51 2.49
N ALA A 192 -0.87 13.18 2.61
CA ALA A 192 -0.36 12.48 3.80
C ALA A 192 1.15 12.69 3.96
N ARG A 193 1.93 12.52 2.87
CA ARG A 193 3.36 12.82 2.84
C ARG A 193 3.66 14.27 3.24
N ASP A 194 2.96 15.24 2.64
CA ASP A 194 3.17 16.67 2.87
C ASP A 194 2.84 17.09 4.32
N ARG A 195 2.06 16.28 5.05
CA ARG A 195 1.82 16.40 6.49
C ARG A 195 2.91 15.75 7.33
N GLY A 196 3.97 15.23 6.72
CA GLY A 196 5.10 14.63 7.40
C GLY A 196 4.95 13.13 7.70
N LEU A 197 3.91 12.46 7.21
CA LEU A 197 3.81 11.00 7.36
C LEU A 197 4.82 10.30 6.46
N ALA A 198 5.36 9.19 6.95
CA ALA A 198 6.02 8.21 6.09
C ALA A 198 4.94 7.38 5.39
N VAL A 199 4.96 7.32 4.06
CA VAL A 199 3.96 6.57 3.29
C VAL A 199 4.64 5.41 2.58
N ILE A 200 4.11 4.20 2.76
CA ILE A 200 4.49 3.01 1.99
C ILE A 200 3.35 2.72 1.01
N LEU A 201 3.61 2.94 -0.26
CA LEU A 201 2.67 2.63 -1.35
C LEU A 201 3.07 1.30 -1.98
N ILE A 202 2.21 0.29 -1.86
CA ILE A 202 2.42 -1.00 -2.50
C ILE A 202 1.51 -1.08 -3.73
N THR A 203 2.12 -1.36 -4.88
CA THR A 203 1.36 -1.54 -6.12
C THR A 203 2.16 -2.32 -7.17
N HIS A 204 1.46 -2.96 -8.09
CA HIS A 204 2.04 -3.53 -9.31
C HIS A 204 1.99 -2.54 -10.49
N ASN A 205 1.45 -1.33 -10.30
CA ASN A 205 1.29 -0.33 -11.37
C ASN A 205 2.34 0.79 -11.26
N PRO A 206 3.41 0.78 -12.07
CA PRO A 206 4.43 1.82 -12.03
C PRO A 206 3.91 3.21 -12.43
N HIS A 207 2.86 3.29 -13.27
CA HIS A 207 2.26 4.56 -13.68
C HIS A 207 1.52 5.26 -12.52
N HIS A 208 1.04 4.53 -11.52
CA HIS A 208 0.45 5.09 -10.32
C HIS A 208 1.53 5.44 -9.27
N ALA A 209 2.58 4.63 -9.17
CA ALA A 209 3.67 4.83 -8.22
C ALA A 209 4.57 6.02 -8.59
N TYR A 210 5.00 6.09 -9.85
CA TYR A 210 6.02 7.04 -10.29
C TYR A 210 5.68 8.52 -10.07
N PRO A 211 4.43 8.99 -10.32
CA PRO A 211 4.06 10.39 -10.06
C PRO A 211 4.20 10.82 -8.61
N VAL A 212 3.94 9.93 -7.65
CA VAL A 212 3.84 10.23 -6.22
C VAL A 212 5.02 9.73 -5.40
N GLY A 213 5.75 8.72 -5.89
CA GLY A 213 6.87 8.08 -5.20
C GLY A 213 8.10 8.97 -5.15
N ASP A 214 8.80 8.93 -4.02
CA ASP A 214 10.11 9.54 -3.81
C ASP A 214 11.22 8.47 -3.83
N ARG A 215 10.86 7.21 -3.49
CA ARG A 215 11.73 6.04 -3.50
C ARG A 215 10.98 4.83 -4.06
N PHE A 216 11.69 3.95 -4.79
CA PHE A 216 11.15 2.78 -5.46
C PHE A 216 11.96 1.54 -5.09
N VAL A 217 11.34 0.61 -4.37
CA VAL A 217 11.90 -0.70 -4.01
C VAL A 217 11.23 -1.75 -4.88
N LEU A 218 12.02 -2.42 -5.70
CA LEU A 218 11.53 -3.47 -6.61
C LEU A 218 11.69 -4.84 -5.98
N LEU A 219 10.58 -5.58 -5.93
CA LEU A 219 10.54 -6.96 -5.48
C LEU A 219 10.20 -7.89 -6.64
N ASN A 220 10.93 -9.01 -6.73
CA ASN A 220 10.61 -10.12 -7.62
C ASN A 220 10.93 -11.44 -6.91
N ARG A 221 9.94 -12.35 -6.86
CA ARG A 221 10.07 -13.70 -6.26
C ARG A 221 10.71 -13.69 -4.86
N GLY A 222 10.27 -12.77 -4.02
CA GLY A 222 10.76 -12.61 -2.65
C GLY A 222 12.11 -11.93 -2.50
N GLN A 223 12.76 -11.52 -3.59
CA GLN A 223 14.05 -10.84 -3.59
C GLN A 223 13.90 -9.36 -3.94
N GLN A 224 14.75 -8.54 -3.38
CA GLN A 224 14.91 -7.14 -3.78
C GLN A 224 15.78 -7.07 -5.04
N LYS A 225 15.25 -6.51 -6.11
CA LYS A 225 15.94 -6.34 -7.41
C LYS A 225 16.46 -4.93 -7.63
N GLY A 226 15.95 -3.97 -6.89
CA GLY A 226 16.39 -2.58 -6.99
C GLY A 226 15.86 -1.73 -5.86
N ASP A 227 16.52 -0.62 -5.62
CA ASP A 227 16.17 0.42 -4.67
C ASP A 227 16.67 1.75 -5.23
N PHE A 228 15.76 2.60 -5.67
CA PHE A 228 16.05 3.82 -6.42
C PHE A 228 15.35 5.00 -5.80
N ARG A 229 16.04 6.14 -5.74
CA ARG A 229 15.40 7.43 -5.48
C ARG A 229 14.78 7.98 -6.77
N LYS A 230 13.77 8.83 -6.61
CA LYS A 230 13.23 9.58 -7.74
C LYS A 230 14.34 10.40 -8.40
N GLY A 231 14.49 10.25 -9.74
CA GLY A 231 15.58 10.85 -10.50
C GLY A 231 16.74 9.90 -10.81
N GLU A 232 16.92 8.80 -10.08
CA GLU A 232 17.90 7.75 -10.40
C GLU A 232 17.36 6.75 -11.44
N ILE A 233 16.04 6.68 -11.59
CA ILE A 233 15.36 5.81 -12.56
C ILE A 233 14.22 6.58 -13.22
N ASN A 234 14.00 6.38 -14.51
CA ASN A 234 12.84 6.90 -15.24
C ASN A 234 11.70 5.88 -15.29
N LEU A 235 10.49 6.33 -15.66
CA LEU A 235 9.31 5.45 -15.71
C LEU A 235 9.44 4.28 -16.69
N PRO A 236 9.98 4.44 -17.93
CA PRO A 236 10.21 3.32 -18.83
C PRO A 236 11.13 2.25 -18.26
N ASP A 237 12.25 2.65 -17.63
CA ASP A 237 13.21 1.72 -17.04
C ASP A 237 12.64 1.04 -15.80
N LEU A 238 11.91 1.79 -14.95
CA LEU A 238 11.17 1.23 -13.82
C LEU A 238 10.19 0.15 -14.27
N THR A 239 9.41 0.43 -15.33
CA THR A 239 8.45 -0.52 -15.91
C THR A 239 9.16 -1.76 -16.46
N ARG A 240 10.28 -1.59 -17.16
CA ARG A 240 11.07 -2.69 -17.70
C ARG A 240 11.64 -3.59 -16.60
N GLN A 241 12.19 -3.00 -15.52
CA GLN A 241 12.73 -3.77 -14.41
C GLN A 241 11.64 -4.51 -13.62
N MET A 242 10.45 -3.93 -13.48
CA MET A 242 9.30 -4.60 -12.87
C MET A 242 8.83 -5.80 -13.68
N ALA A 243 8.82 -5.69 -14.99
CA ALA A 243 8.37 -6.75 -15.90
C ALA A 243 9.38 -7.89 -16.05
N GLY A 244 10.48 -7.89 -15.30
CA GLY A 244 11.52 -8.91 -15.43
C GLY A 244 12.18 -8.86 -16.81
N GLY A 245 12.74 -7.71 -17.18
CA GLY A 245 13.16 -7.36 -18.55
C GLY A 245 13.92 -8.44 -19.36
N GLU A 246 14.64 -9.33 -18.68
CA GLU A 246 15.28 -10.49 -19.31
C GLU A 246 14.27 -11.61 -19.63
N GLU A 247 13.34 -11.93 -18.71
CA GLU A 247 12.32 -12.97 -18.90
C GLU A 247 11.32 -12.63 -20.02
N LEU A 248 10.96 -11.34 -20.16
CA LEU A 248 10.11 -10.87 -21.27
C LEU A 248 10.82 -10.93 -22.62
N ALA A 249 12.11 -10.61 -22.65
CA ALA A 249 12.92 -10.74 -23.87
C ALA A 249 13.06 -12.20 -24.30
N GLU A 250 13.31 -13.11 -23.35
CA GLU A 250 13.35 -14.56 -23.60
C GLU A 250 11.99 -15.08 -24.11
N LEU A 251 10.89 -14.72 -23.44
CA LEU A 251 9.53 -15.14 -23.83
C LEU A 251 9.16 -14.60 -25.22
N SER A 252 9.50 -13.33 -25.51
CA SER A 252 9.28 -12.75 -26.84
C SER A 252 10.05 -13.50 -27.91
N HIS A 253 11.31 -13.85 -27.65
CA HIS A 253 12.13 -14.61 -28.57
C HIS A 253 11.63 -16.05 -28.78
N GLU A 254 11.14 -16.70 -27.72
CA GLU A 254 10.50 -18.02 -27.81
C GLU A 254 9.20 -17.98 -28.63
N LEU A 255 8.36 -16.97 -28.40
CA LEU A 255 7.11 -16.80 -29.15
C LEU A 255 7.37 -16.47 -30.61
N GLU A 256 8.30 -15.58 -30.92
CA GLU A 256 8.70 -15.28 -32.31
C GLU A 256 9.24 -16.53 -33.01
N GLY A 257 10.08 -17.34 -32.34
CA GLY A 257 10.56 -18.61 -32.83
C GLY A 257 9.45 -19.65 -33.07
N ALA A 258 8.43 -19.68 -32.23
CA ALA A 258 7.27 -20.57 -32.37
C ALA A 258 6.36 -20.13 -33.54
N PHE A 259 6.10 -18.84 -33.68
CA PHE A 259 5.31 -18.30 -34.81
C PHE A 259 6.02 -18.44 -36.13
N SER A 260 7.36 -18.29 -36.18
CA SER A 260 8.17 -18.52 -37.41
C SER A 260 8.16 -19.96 -37.86
N ARG A 261 8.05 -20.94 -36.97
CA ARG A 261 7.93 -22.39 -37.30
C ARG A 261 6.51 -22.79 -37.70
N ALA A 262 5.49 -22.02 -37.35
CA ALA A 262 4.09 -22.30 -37.65
C ALA A 262 3.61 -21.67 -38.97
N ALA A 263 4.43 -20.91 -39.67
CA ALA A 263 4.10 -20.40 -41.02
C ALA A 263 3.98 -21.59 -42.01
N PRO A 264 2.78 -21.83 -42.57
CA PRO A 264 2.61 -22.94 -43.52
C PRO A 264 3.49 -22.66 -44.77
N GLY A 265 4.36 -23.63 -45.05
CA GLY A 265 5.18 -23.62 -46.24
C GLY A 265 4.31 -23.37 -47.47
N ASP A 266 4.71 -22.43 -48.27
CA ASP A 266 4.16 -22.09 -49.59
C ASP A 266 4.13 -23.35 -50.46
N THR A 267 2.99 -24.03 -50.53
CA THR A 267 2.77 -25.09 -51.52
C THR A 267 2.53 -24.44 -52.89
N ARG A 268 3.59 -23.93 -53.48
CA ARG A 268 3.69 -23.81 -54.95
C ARG A 268 4.17 -25.16 -55.52
N ALA A 269 3.22 -25.93 -55.94
CA ALA A 269 3.38 -26.91 -56.98
C ALA A 269 2.05 -26.91 -57.76
N GLY A 270 1.93 -26.39 -58.92
CA GLY A 270 2.55 -26.82 -60.14
C GLY A 270 1.52 -27.59 -60.95
N ARG A 271 0.96 -26.94 -61.94
CA ARG A 271 0.16 -27.42 -63.09
C ARG A 271 -1.31 -27.64 -62.86
#